data_594620c7a62026af8d7339c5b33150a2
#
_entry.id   594620c7a62026af8d7339c5b33150a2
#
_cell.length_a   1.000
_cell.length_b   1.000
_cell.length_c   1.000
_cell.angle_alpha   90.00
_cell.angle_beta   90.00
_cell.angle_gamma   90.00
#
_symmetry.space_group_name_H-M   'P 1'
#
loop_
_entity.id
_entity.type
_entity.pdbx_description
1 polymer ?
#
loop_
_entity_poly.entity_id
_entity_poly.type
_entity_poly.pdbx_seq_one_letter_code
_entity_poly.pdbx_strand_id
1 'polypeptide(L)'
;VADRAKLIEIRPFLPLAAGPKNRLRQKVMGGGPKPRESAAQHGRAILRQIEAFQQTIDDYAARRESDLPPLPDDHQVIIEGKRLLPEQVSSLGLTPIEERADGFLVTISPGVTLPTLATKAQSYISETTESGNPRFGGVIAPIEQIRPANRNDKAGDRLSALIETDQLNPNEPVWVDIELAGGQSDLGAKNRQEFNDYLSDFSLELPPYAEDVVTATGHFIVETDYSLHRVYLPGRAVLDLLDDSRANWVLSIDLIPEIEARLRPLSIGAGSELPALPNLPDDAPRIVIIDSGLAAEHPLFRDSEGRTIIGRQHNFLPDSVEPGALTTDEIDQGHGTAVASVIAYGSLMEMSRSPDDAGSPLFWLENAKILLPATKLDAEATTDSPQLYPIQFPKALMREVIEIFHRPMPALCKIFNLSASSSLHPLHSISNWAEELDNLSAQNDVLFVVSAGDLQPHEIIEAIAAGESYPDYLLNPLSRLRNPGQAYNALTVGALTPVPAAPTSPLQGDRPLAPPQHPAPFSRSGLLQLGPVKPDVVEIGGNLSQKGSELTATPESAIL
;
A
#
# COMPACT_ATOMS: atom_id res chain seq x y z
N VAL A 1 13.95 -17.19 30.39
CA VAL A 1 12.46 -17.29 30.31
C VAL A 1 11.79 -16.62 31.52
N ALA A 2 12.38 -16.72 32.72
CA ALA A 2 11.81 -16.10 33.93
C ALA A 2 11.94 -14.55 33.98
N ASP A 3 12.95 -13.97 33.32
CA ASP A 3 13.14 -12.51 33.29
C ASP A 3 12.29 -11.79 32.24
N ARG A 4 11.88 -12.45 31.14
CA ARG A 4 10.94 -11.86 30.17
C ARG A 4 9.55 -11.63 30.75
N ALA A 5 9.08 -12.49 31.63
CA ALA A 5 7.79 -12.31 32.31
C ALA A 5 7.79 -11.10 33.25
N LYS A 6 8.92 -10.75 33.88
CA LYS A 6 9.05 -9.57 34.72
C LYS A 6 9.11 -8.25 33.96
N LEU A 7 9.62 -8.26 32.72
CA LEU A 7 9.65 -7.07 31.87
C LEU A 7 8.25 -6.62 31.42
N ILE A 8 7.29 -7.54 31.34
CA ILE A 8 5.89 -7.23 30.98
C ILE A 8 5.14 -6.53 32.14
N GLU A 9 5.56 -6.79 33.38
CA GLU A 9 4.92 -6.16 34.56
C GLU A 9 5.36 -4.71 34.82
N ILE A 10 6.44 -4.22 34.23
CA ILE A 10 7.03 -2.91 34.54
C ILE A 10 6.71 -1.84 33.50
N ARG A 11 6.09 -2.19 32.37
CA ARG A 11 5.63 -1.17 31.39
C ARG A 11 4.30 -0.59 31.86
N PRO A 12 4.25 0.67 32.33
CA PRO A 12 2.97 1.32 32.42
C PRO A 12 2.42 1.32 30.98
N PHE A 13 1.32 0.62 30.74
CA PHE A 13 0.53 0.84 29.55
C PHE A 13 0.38 2.35 29.45
N LEU A 14 0.88 2.96 28.38
CA LEU A 14 0.47 4.31 28.04
C LEU A 14 -1.06 4.26 28.12
N PRO A 15 -1.71 5.05 29.01
CA PRO A 15 -3.15 5.08 29.03
C PRO A 15 -3.53 5.54 27.62
N LEU A 16 -3.96 4.59 26.79
CA LEU A 16 -4.60 4.92 25.54
C LEU A 16 -5.72 5.86 25.95
N ALA A 17 -5.53 7.15 25.69
CA ALA A 17 -6.60 8.13 25.82
C ALA A 17 -7.75 7.47 25.08
N ALA A 18 -8.87 7.22 25.77
CA ALA A 18 -9.99 6.50 25.22
C ALA A 18 -10.25 7.12 23.85
N GLY A 19 -9.85 6.39 22.78
CA GLY A 19 -9.99 6.85 21.43
C GLY A 19 -11.42 7.31 21.25
N PRO A 20 -11.72 8.29 20.40
CA PRO A 20 -13.08 8.73 20.20
C PRO A 20 -13.88 7.46 19.96
N LYS A 21 -14.82 7.17 20.89
CA LYS A 21 -15.67 5.97 20.82
C LYS A 21 -16.15 5.92 19.39
N ASN A 22 -15.70 4.95 18.61
CA ASN A 22 -16.22 4.70 17.29
C ASN A 22 -17.72 4.61 17.48
N ARG A 23 -18.41 5.70 17.21
CA ARG A 23 -19.85 5.67 17.08
C ARG A 23 -20.06 4.88 15.80
N LEU A 24 -20.19 3.56 15.93
CA LEU A 24 -20.98 2.79 14.97
C LEU A 24 -22.12 3.73 14.58
N ARG A 25 -22.21 4.09 13.29
CA ARG A 25 -23.27 4.98 12.79
C ARG A 25 -24.58 4.46 13.36
N GLN A 26 -25.01 5.03 14.47
CA GLN A 26 -26.36 4.77 14.95
C GLN A 26 -27.23 5.26 13.82
N LYS A 27 -27.98 4.33 13.21
CA LYS A 27 -29.07 4.65 12.32
C LYS A 27 -29.92 5.69 13.05
N VAL A 28 -29.74 6.96 12.71
CA VAL A 28 -30.56 8.05 13.28
C VAL A 28 -31.95 7.81 12.73
N MET A 29 -32.77 7.13 13.50
CA MET A 29 -34.19 7.00 13.20
C MET A 29 -34.83 8.38 13.32
N GLY A 30 -35.33 8.91 12.21
CA GLY A 30 -36.22 10.04 12.20
C GLY A 30 -35.53 11.42 12.17
N GLY A 31 -35.40 11.98 11.00
CA GLY A 31 -35.03 13.34 10.72
C GLY A 31 -34.46 13.41 9.31
N GLY A 32 -35.27 13.71 8.32
CA GLY A 32 -34.81 14.11 6.99
C GLY A 32 -33.79 15.25 7.11
N PRO A 33 -33.02 15.54 6.06
CA PRO A 33 -32.06 16.64 6.08
C PRO A 33 -32.76 17.91 6.55
N LYS A 34 -32.11 18.63 7.48
CA LYS A 34 -32.67 19.90 7.96
C LYS A 34 -32.93 20.82 6.76
N PRO A 35 -34.12 21.47 6.68
CA PRO A 35 -34.37 22.44 5.64
C PRO A 35 -33.24 23.47 5.59
N ARG A 36 -32.76 23.80 4.41
CA ARG A 36 -31.82 24.91 4.23
C ARG A 36 -32.52 26.22 4.56
N GLU A 37 -31.81 27.17 5.14
CA GLU A 37 -32.35 28.51 5.47
C GLU A 37 -32.94 29.21 4.24
N SER A 38 -32.41 28.93 3.03
CA SER A 38 -32.96 29.41 1.77
C SER A 38 -32.84 28.35 0.66
N ALA A 39 -33.92 27.62 0.42
CA ALA A 39 -34.01 26.69 -0.69
C ALA A 39 -33.80 27.38 -2.06
N ALA A 40 -34.31 28.60 -2.22
CA ALA A 40 -34.14 29.35 -3.45
C ALA A 40 -32.68 29.76 -3.73
N GLN A 41 -31.95 30.16 -2.71
CA GLN A 41 -30.52 30.50 -2.85
C GLN A 41 -29.69 29.25 -3.17
N HIS A 42 -29.94 28.17 -2.46
CA HIS A 42 -29.25 26.90 -2.66
C HIS A 42 -29.54 26.32 -4.06
N GLY A 43 -30.81 26.24 -4.45
CA GLY A 43 -31.18 25.75 -5.79
C GLY A 43 -30.56 26.56 -6.93
N ARG A 44 -30.47 27.90 -6.79
CA ARG A 44 -29.73 28.75 -7.75
C ARG A 44 -28.23 28.45 -7.77
N ALA A 45 -27.65 28.07 -6.63
CA ALA A 45 -26.24 27.65 -6.59
C ALA A 45 -26.04 26.34 -7.37
N ILE A 46 -26.94 25.37 -7.20
CA ILE A 46 -26.89 24.09 -7.96
C ILE A 46 -27.07 24.34 -9.46
N LEU A 47 -28.00 25.21 -9.87
CA LEU A 47 -28.17 25.55 -11.30
C LEU A 47 -26.90 26.15 -11.91
N ARG A 48 -26.23 27.07 -11.21
CA ARG A 48 -24.94 27.63 -11.67
C ARG A 48 -23.85 26.58 -11.79
N GLN A 49 -23.83 25.58 -10.90
CA GLN A 49 -22.88 24.48 -11.00
C GLN A 49 -23.15 23.60 -12.23
N ILE A 50 -24.42 23.36 -12.56
CA ILE A 50 -24.79 22.61 -13.76
C ILE A 50 -24.40 23.39 -15.04
N GLU A 51 -24.57 24.70 -15.06
CA GLU A 51 -24.11 25.56 -16.17
C GLU A 51 -22.59 25.57 -16.30
N ALA A 52 -21.85 25.71 -15.16
CA ALA A 52 -20.41 25.68 -15.13
C ALA A 52 -19.85 24.30 -15.54
N PHE A 53 -20.57 23.23 -15.22
CA PHE A 53 -20.22 21.88 -15.65
C PHE A 53 -20.18 21.76 -17.19
N GLN A 54 -21.23 22.25 -17.89
CA GLN A 54 -21.25 22.20 -19.35
C GLN A 54 -20.09 22.99 -19.95
N GLN A 55 -19.79 24.18 -19.42
CA GLN A 55 -18.66 24.99 -19.88
C GLN A 55 -17.32 24.28 -19.68
N THR A 56 -17.13 23.59 -18.55
CA THR A 56 -15.90 22.82 -18.27
C THR A 56 -15.68 21.70 -19.28
N ILE A 57 -16.76 20.98 -19.65
CA ILE A 57 -16.70 19.93 -20.67
C ILE A 57 -16.30 20.51 -22.03
N ASP A 58 -16.96 21.61 -22.44
CA ASP A 58 -16.72 22.24 -23.74
C ASP A 58 -15.29 22.79 -23.84
N ASP A 59 -14.79 23.41 -22.76
CA ASP A 59 -13.43 23.94 -22.66
C ASP A 59 -12.38 22.83 -22.70
N TYR A 60 -12.67 21.67 -22.12
CA TYR A 60 -11.75 20.54 -22.16
C TYR A 60 -11.72 19.91 -23.56
N ALA A 61 -12.89 19.67 -24.15
CA ALA A 61 -12.99 19.12 -25.50
C ALA A 61 -12.26 20.00 -26.54
N ALA A 62 -12.28 21.32 -26.37
CA ALA A 62 -11.58 22.26 -27.25
C ALA A 62 -10.03 22.24 -27.09
N ARG A 63 -9.51 21.79 -25.94
CA ARG A 63 -8.07 21.76 -25.66
C ARG A 63 -7.42 20.39 -25.84
N ARG A 64 -8.24 19.35 -25.92
CA ARG A 64 -7.76 17.97 -26.05
C ARG A 64 -6.97 17.77 -27.34
N GLU A 65 -5.82 17.10 -27.27
CA GLU A 65 -5.00 16.79 -28.44
C GLU A 65 -5.75 15.87 -29.40
N SER A 66 -5.69 16.19 -30.69
CA SER A 66 -6.48 15.53 -31.74
C SER A 66 -5.96 14.14 -32.11
N ASP A 67 -4.73 13.80 -31.71
CA ASP A 67 -4.07 12.52 -31.95
C ASP A 67 -4.25 11.50 -30.79
N LEU A 68 -4.94 11.92 -29.72
CA LEU A 68 -5.32 11.00 -28.66
C LEU A 68 -6.57 10.20 -29.06
N PRO A 69 -6.66 8.92 -28.65
CA PRO A 69 -7.78 8.05 -28.97
C PRO A 69 -9.12 8.62 -28.48
N PRO A 70 -10.24 8.29 -29.16
CA PRO A 70 -11.55 8.77 -28.74
C PRO A 70 -11.93 8.25 -27.35
N LEU A 71 -12.68 9.08 -26.60
CA LEU A 71 -13.27 8.71 -25.33
C LEU A 71 -14.80 8.61 -25.49
N PRO A 72 -15.51 7.90 -24.59
CA PRO A 72 -16.96 7.83 -24.57
C PRO A 72 -17.64 9.21 -24.47
N ASP A 73 -18.95 9.27 -24.75
CA ASP A 73 -19.72 10.51 -24.61
C ASP A 73 -20.24 10.76 -23.19
N ASP A 74 -20.27 9.71 -22.34
CA ASP A 74 -20.68 9.81 -20.95
C ASP A 74 -19.56 10.36 -20.08
N HIS A 75 -19.92 11.09 -19.02
CA HIS A 75 -18.95 11.75 -18.14
C HIS A 75 -19.03 11.24 -16.70
N GLN A 76 -17.90 11.15 -16.06
CA GLN A 76 -17.81 10.98 -14.61
C GLN A 76 -18.08 12.29 -13.88
N VAL A 77 -18.89 12.21 -12.83
CA VAL A 77 -19.34 13.34 -12.01
C VAL A 77 -19.17 13.04 -10.54
N ILE A 78 -18.66 14.01 -9.81
CA ILE A 78 -18.65 14.01 -8.36
C ILE A 78 -19.91 14.75 -7.87
N ILE A 79 -20.65 14.08 -6.98
CA ILE A 79 -21.77 14.67 -6.24
C ILE A 79 -21.41 14.65 -4.77
N GLU A 80 -21.08 15.79 -4.22
CA GLU A 80 -20.74 15.94 -2.81
C GLU A 80 -21.97 16.41 -2.01
N GLY A 81 -22.08 15.92 -0.79
CA GLY A 81 -23.17 16.33 0.08
C GLY A 81 -23.12 15.74 1.47
N LYS A 82 -23.58 16.53 2.44
CA LYS A 82 -23.64 16.09 3.84
C LYS A 82 -24.78 15.08 4.03
N ARG A 83 -24.43 13.84 4.40
CA ARG A 83 -25.40 12.76 4.64
C ARG A 83 -26.21 12.40 3.39
N LEU A 84 -25.62 12.55 2.22
CA LEU A 84 -26.22 12.06 0.98
C LEU A 84 -26.31 10.52 1.06
N LEU A 85 -27.43 9.96 0.62
CA LEU A 85 -27.69 8.52 0.65
C LEU A 85 -27.75 7.97 -0.79
N PRO A 86 -27.34 6.72 -1.02
CA PRO A 86 -27.40 6.11 -2.36
C PRO A 86 -28.77 6.18 -3.01
N GLU A 87 -29.84 5.98 -2.22
CA GLU A 87 -31.22 6.04 -2.71
C GLU A 87 -31.61 7.45 -3.18
N GLN A 88 -31.04 8.49 -2.57
CA GLN A 88 -31.25 9.88 -3.00
C GLN A 88 -30.59 10.14 -4.34
N VAL A 89 -29.35 9.66 -4.55
CA VAL A 89 -28.63 9.75 -5.82
C VAL A 89 -29.40 8.98 -6.91
N SER A 90 -29.83 7.76 -6.61
CA SER A 90 -30.63 6.94 -7.54
C SER A 90 -31.95 7.58 -7.91
N SER A 91 -32.61 8.31 -6.98
CA SER A 91 -33.86 9.04 -7.25
C SER A 91 -33.69 10.26 -8.19
N LEU A 92 -32.42 10.72 -8.37
CA LEU A 92 -32.08 11.70 -9.41
C LEU A 92 -31.97 11.08 -10.81
N GLY A 93 -32.04 9.76 -10.92
CA GLY A 93 -31.80 9.01 -12.16
C GLY A 93 -30.32 8.73 -12.40
N LEU A 94 -29.51 8.75 -11.34
CA LEU A 94 -28.08 8.52 -11.38
C LEU A 94 -27.73 7.18 -10.76
N THR A 95 -26.75 6.50 -11.33
CA THR A 95 -26.23 5.25 -10.80
C THR A 95 -24.89 5.53 -10.09
N PRO A 96 -24.82 5.38 -8.75
CA PRO A 96 -23.55 5.47 -8.05
C PRO A 96 -22.58 4.39 -8.53
N ILE A 97 -21.34 4.79 -8.82
CA ILE A 97 -20.23 3.90 -9.16
C ILE A 97 -19.43 3.60 -7.89
N GLU A 98 -19.16 4.65 -7.11
CA GLU A 98 -18.36 4.59 -5.90
C GLU A 98 -18.94 5.52 -4.82
N GLU A 99 -18.99 5.05 -3.57
CA GLU A 99 -19.29 5.89 -2.41
C GLU A 99 -17.99 6.48 -1.87
N ARG A 100 -17.93 7.80 -1.76
CA ARG A 100 -16.79 8.55 -1.21
C ARG A 100 -17.11 9.16 0.15
N ALA A 101 -16.09 9.65 0.86
CA ALA A 101 -16.26 10.20 2.20
C ALA A 101 -17.34 11.30 2.28
N ASP A 102 -17.43 12.14 1.26
CA ASP A 102 -18.31 13.31 1.21
C ASP A 102 -19.37 13.24 0.08
N GLY A 103 -19.56 12.07 -0.57
CA GLY A 103 -20.52 11.97 -1.66
C GLY A 103 -20.42 10.71 -2.51
N PHE A 104 -20.64 10.86 -3.80
CA PHE A 104 -20.65 9.76 -4.77
C PHE A 104 -19.98 10.14 -6.08
N LEU A 105 -19.28 9.17 -6.65
CA LEU A 105 -18.88 9.17 -8.05
C LEU A 105 -20.00 8.51 -8.87
N VAL A 106 -20.45 9.18 -9.90
CA VAL A 106 -21.50 8.69 -10.81
C VAL A 106 -21.09 8.90 -12.26
N THR A 107 -21.68 8.12 -13.18
CA THR A 107 -21.60 8.41 -14.61
C THR A 107 -22.91 9.02 -15.11
N ILE A 108 -22.83 10.02 -15.96
CA ILE A 108 -23.96 10.70 -16.58
C ILE A 108 -23.77 10.87 -18.08
N SER A 109 -24.92 10.88 -18.81
CA SER A 109 -24.99 11.38 -20.17
C SER A 109 -25.42 12.85 -20.11
N PRO A 110 -24.54 13.84 -20.35
CA PRO A 110 -24.81 15.25 -20.07
C PRO A 110 -26.08 15.77 -20.76
N GLY A 111 -26.28 15.39 -22.02
CA GLY A 111 -27.45 15.82 -22.81
C GLY A 111 -28.81 15.40 -22.24
N VAL A 112 -28.87 14.35 -21.41
CA VAL A 112 -30.10 13.84 -20.79
C VAL A 112 -30.16 14.19 -19.31
N THR A 113 -29.08 14.00 -18.61
CA THR A 113 -29.04 14.07 -17.14
C THR A 113 -29.02 15.52 -16.64
N LEU A 114 -28.20 16.39 -17.23
CA LEU A 114 -28.10 17.78 -16.78
C LEU A 114 -29.39 18.56 -16.91
N PRO A 115 -30.17 18.48 -18.04
CA PRO A 115 -31.50 19.10 -18.13
C PRO A 115 -32.47 18.57 -17.07
N THR A 116 -32.43 17.28 -16.79
CA THR A 116 -33.27 16.66 -15.75
C THR A 116 -32.94 17.18 -14.35
N LEU A 117 -31.66 17.28 -14.01
CA LEU A 117 -31.20 17.87 -12.75
C LEU A 117 -31.57 19.35 -12.65
N ALA A 118 -31.37 20.11 -13.71
CA ALA A 118 -31.76 21.52 -13.77
C ALA A 118 -33.28 21.71 -13.54
N THR A 119 -34.11 20.87 -14.15
CA THR A 119 -35.57 20.89 -13.95
C THR A 119 -35.94 20.61 -12.49
N LYS A 120 -35.34 19.57 -11.87
CA LYS A 120 -35.58 19.28 -10.46
C LYS A 120 -35.09 20.39 -9.53
N ALA A 121 -33.92 21.00 -9.81
CA ALA A 121 -33.41 22.15 -9.07
C ALA A 121 -34.33 23.39 -9.23
N GLN A 122 -34.88 23.62 -10.41
CA GLN A 122 -35.85 24.70 -10.64
C GLN A 122 -37.17 24.48 -9.88
N SER A 123 -37.69 23.24 -9.87
CA SER A 123 -38.86 22.89 -9.05
C SER A 123 -38.58 23.02 -7.54
N TYR A 124 -37.39 22.70 -7.10
CA TYR A 124 -36.93 22.89 -5.70
C TYR A 124 -36.96 24.38 -5.30
N ILE A 125 -36.68 25.29 -6.22
CA ILE A 125 -36.70 26.74 -5.99
C ILE A 125 -38.15 27.29 -5.92
N SER A 126 -39.04 26.84 -6.84
CA SER A 126 -40.30 27.50 -7.14
C SER A 126 -41.55 26.75 -6.69
N GLU A 127 -41.44 25.46 -6.37
CA GLU A 127 -42.60 24.64 -6.04
C GLU A 127 -42.52 24.13 -4.59
N THR A 128 -43.66 23.96 -3.96
CA THR A 128 -43.81 23.35 -2.63
C THR A 128 -44.75 22.13 -2.71
N THR A 129 -44.51 21.18 -1.83
CA THR A 129 -45.38 20.03 -1.57
C THR A 129 -46.64 20.49 -0.81
N GLU A 130 -47.64 19.63 -0.69
CA GLU A 130 -48.84 19.87 0.13
C GLU A 130 -48.50 20.17 1.60
N SER A 131 -47.36 19.62 2.09
CA SER A 131 -46.86 19.89 3.45
C SER A 131 -46.00 21.16 3.57
N GLY A 132 -45.94 21.99 2.52
CA GLY A 132 -45.21 23.27 2.52
C GLY A 132 -43.69 23.17 2.37
N ASN A 133 -43.13 21.97 2.17
CA ASN A 133 -41.69 21.78 1.96
C ASN A 133 -41.34 22.00 0.47
N PRO A 134 -40.11 22.46 0.16
CA PRO A 134 -39.64 22.54 -1.24
C PRO A 134 -39.76 21.21 -1.96
N ARG A 135 -40.29 21.20 -3.20
CA ARG A 135 -40.36 19.99 -4.02
C ARG A 135 -38.97 19.50 -4.31
N PHE A 136 -38.74 18.19 -4.29
CA PHE A 136 -37.42 17.55 -4.37
C PHE A 136 -36.43 17.95 -3.24
N GLY A 137 -36.91 18.58 -2.15
CA GLY A 137 -36.07 19.00 -1.04
C GLY A 137 -35.30 17.85 -0.38
N GLY A 138 -35.92 16.64 -0.29
CA GLY A 138 -35.26 15.46 0.25
C GLY A 138 -34.03 14.98 -0.55
N VAL A 139 -33.93 15.42 -1.82
CA VAL A 139 -32.89 14.95 -2.76
C VAL A 139 -31.91 16.08 -3.10
N ILE A 140 -32.43 17.30 -3.37
CA ILE A 140 -31.56 18.43 -3.74
C ILE A 140 -30.92 19.11 -2.53
N ALA A 141 -31.62 19.22 -1.39
CA ALA A 141 -31.07 19.90 -0.21
C ALA A 141 -29.79 19.28 0.36
N PRO A 142 -29.56 17.93 0.32
CA PRO A 142 -28.31 17.35 0.75
C PRO A 142 -27.10 17.66 -0.13
N ILE A 143 -27.32 17.98 -1.41
CA ILE A 143 -26.25 18.21 -2.39
C ILE A 143 -25.55 19.54 -2.08
N GLU A 144 -24.25 19.52 -1.94
CA GLU A 144 -23.41 20.71 -1.77
C GLU A 144 -22.73 21.09 -3.10
N GLN A 145 -22.24 20.09 -3.84
CA GLN A 145 -21.50 20.30 -5.08
C GLN A 145 -21.84 19.25 -6.12
N ILE A 146 -21.89 19.69 -7.39
CA ILE A 146 -21.94 18.84 -8.58
C ILE A 146 -20.87 19.37 -9.54
N ARG A 147 -19.92 18.51 -9.94
CA ARG A 147 -18.84 18.87 -10.85
C ARG A 147 -18.34 17.68 -11.65
N PRO A 148 -17.72 17.88 -12.82
CA PRO A 148 -17.02 16.79 -13.50
C PRO A 148 -15.91 16.26 -12.60
N ALA A 149 -15.65 14.95 -12.67
CA ALA A 149 -14.45 14.38 -12.09
C ALA A 149 -13.23 14.92 -12.83
N ASN A 150 -12.15 15.14 -12.10
CA ASN A 150 -10.92 15.69 -12.61
C ASN A 150 -9.71 14.94 -12.03
N ARG A 151 -8.52 15.43 -12.36
CA ARG A 151 -7.23 14.86 -11.92
C ARG A 151 -7.17 14.57 -10.42
N ASN A 152 -7.61 15.49 -9.58
CA ASN A 152 -7.54 15.33 -8.12
C ASN A 152 -8.46 14.22 -7.58
N ASP A 153 -9.43 13.81 -8.38
CA ASP A 153 -10.35 12.73 -8.01
C ASP A 153 -9.83 11.34 -8.41
N LYS A 154 -8.90 11.29 -9.37
CA LYS A 154 -8.43 10.07 -10.02
C LYS A 154 -6.95 9.80 -9.78
N ALA A 155 -6.10 10.82 -9.63
CA ALA A 155 -4.66 10.63 -9.46
C ALA A 155 -4.32 10.12 -8.06
N GLY A 156 -3.53 9.05 -7.99
CA GLY A 156 -2.92 8.59 -6.75
C GLY A 156 -1.83 9.53 -6.25
N ASP A 157 -1.39 9.33 -5.02
CA ASP A 157 -0.49 10.25 -4.32
C ASP A 157 0.86 10.42 -5.04
N ARG A 158 1.45 9.33 -5.57
CA ARG A 158 2.75 9.40 -6.26
C ARG A 158 2.65 10.10 -7.60
N LEU A 159 1.62 9.76 -8.38
CA LEU A 159 1.40 10.40 -9.68
C LEU A 159 1.07 11.87 -9.51
N SER A 160 0.29 12.24 -8.49
CA SER A 160 0.03 13.64 -8.13
C SER A 160 1.32 14.40 -7.82
N ALA A 161 2.20 13.84 -7.00
CA ALA A 161 3.48 14.45 -6.67
C ALA A 161 4.38 14.65 -7.90
N LEU A 162 4.41 13.66 -8.81
CA LEU A 162 5.18 13.74 -10.05
C LEU A 162 4.65 14.85 -10.98
N ILE A 163 3.33 15.01 -11.03
CA ILE A 163 2.66 16.06 -11.82
C ILE A 163 2.90 17.45 -11.19
N GLU A 164 2.74 17.58 -9.88
CA GLU A 164 2.93 18.86 -9.16
C GLU A 164 4.37 19.38 -9.26
N THR A 165 5.35 18.48 -9.36
CA THR A 165 6.77 18.83 -9.52
C THR A 165 7.20 18.97 -10.98
N ASP A 166 6.27 18.89 -11.95
CA ASP A 166 6.54 18.96 -13.40
C ASP A 166 7.56 17.90 -13.90
N GLN A 167 7.57 16.74 -13.23
CA GLN A 167 8.48 15.64 -13.55
C GLN A 167 7.85 14.59 -14.47
N LEU A 168 6.55 14.58 -14.67
CA LEU A 168 5.89 13.73 -15.64
C LEU A 168 6.11 14.26 -17.06
N ASN A 169 6.99 13.59 -17.82
CA ASN A 169 7.23 13.97 -19.22
C ASN A 169 6.05 13.49 -20.10
N PRO A 170 5.32 14.39 -20.77
CA PRO A 170 4.16 13.99 -21.60
C PRO A 170 4.52 13.03 -22.75
N ASN A 171 5.76 13.08 -23.25
CA ASN A 171 6.19 12.30 -24.41
C ASN A 171 6.88 10.99 -24.05
N GLU A 172 7.27 10.80 -22.80
CA GLU A 172 7.89 9.58 -22.34
C GLU A 172 6.84 8.63 -21.75
N PRO A 173 6.91 7.33 -22.06
CA PRO A 173 5.99 6.38 -21.48
C PRO A 173 6.37 6.06 -20.03
N VAL A 174 5.35 5.84 -19.23
CA VAL A 174 5.46 5.53 -17.80
C VAL A 174 4.56 4.35 -17.44
N TRP A 175 5.01 3.53 -16.51
CA TRP A 175 4.19 2.46 -15.94
C TRP A 175 3.19 3.02 -14.94
N VAL A 176 1.92 2.70 -15.17
CA VAL A 176 0.83 3.07 -14.27
C VAL A 176 -0.09 1.88 -13.97
N ASP A 177 -0.65 1.89 -12.77
CA ASP A 177 -1.77 1.06 -12.37
C ASP A 177 -3.06 1.87 -12.54
N ILE A 178 -4.02 1.35 -13.32
CA ILE A 178 -5.30 1.98 -13.60
C ILE A 178 -6.40 1.09 -13.05
N GLU A 179 -7.20 1.62 -12.15
CA GLU A 179 -8.42 0.97 -11.68
C GLU A 179 -9.60 1.35 -12.55
N LEU A 180 -10.30 0.34 -13.07
CA LEU A 180 -11.52 0.51 -13.85
C LEU A 180 -12.74 0.07 -13.05
N ALA A 181 -13.83 0.82 -13.16
CA ALA A 181 -15.09 0.54 -12.49
C ALA A 181 -15.78 -0.74 -13.01
N GLY A 182 -16.51 -1.42 -12.14
CA GLY A 182 -17.49 -2.45 -12.48
C GLY A 182 -17.01 -3.89 -12.41
N GLY A 183 -15.72 -4.15 -12.27
CA GLY A 183 -15.13 -5.47 -12.00
C GLY A 183 -15.72 -6.62 -12.82
N GLN A 184 -16.31 -7.60 -12.14
CA GLN A 184 -16.90 -8.81 -12.76
C GLN A 184 -18.27 -8.57 -13.41
N SER A 185 -18.87 -7.38 -13.29
CA SER A 185 -20.18 -7.04 -13.86
C SER A 185 -20.12 -6.83 -15.37
N ASP A 186 -21.30 -6.77 -16.02
CA ASP A 186 -21.44 -6.41 -17.44
C ASP A 186 -20.89 -5.00 -17.71
N LEU A 187 -21.07 -4.07 -16.78
CA LEU A 187 -20.46 -2.73 -16.85
C LEU A 187 -18.92 -2.84 -16.86
N GLY A 188 -18.34 -3.67 -15.99
CA GLY A 188 -16.91 -3.89 -15.96
C GLY A 188 -16.37 -4.51 -17.25
N ALA A 189 -17.10 -5.45 -17.84
CA ALA A 189 -16.74 -6.02 -19.14
C ALA A 189 -16.74 -4.96 -20.25
N LYS A 190 -17.76 -4.09 -20.29
CA LYS A 190 -17.85 -2.96 -21.22
C LYS A 190 -16.68 -1.99 -21.00
N ASN A 191 -16.42 -1.60 -19.75
CA ASN A 191 -15.36 -0.65 -19.42
C ASN A 191 -13.98 -1.17 -19.82
N ARG A 192 -13.69 -2.45 -19.56
CA ARG A 192 -12.44 -3.08 -20.02
C ARG A 192 -12.31 -3.10 -21.54
N GLN A 193 -13.42 -3.33 -22.27
CA GLN A 193 -13.39 -3.28 -23.72
C GLN A 193 -13.07 -1.88 -24.22
N GLU A 194 -13.76 -0.84 -23.73
CA GLU A 194 -13.52 0.56 -24.11
C GLU A 194 -12.09 1.00 -23.77
N PHE A 195 -11.57 0.55 -22.62
CA PHE A 195 -10.17 0.80 -22.27
C PHE A 195 -9.19 0.09 -23.19
N ASN A 196 -9.43 -1.17 -23.54
CA ASN A 196 -8.59 -1.90 -24.50
C ASN A 196 -8.63 -1.24 -25.91
N ASP A 197 -9.78 -0.75 -26.33
CA ASP A 197 -9.92 0.00 -27.58
C ASP A 197 -9.08 1.29 -27.53
N TYR A 198 -9.10 2.02 -26.40
CA TYR A 198 -8.25 3.19 -26.17
C TYR A 198 -6.75 2.83 -26.23
N LEU A 199 -6.33 1.72 -25.59
CA LEU A 199 -4.94 1.28 -25.58
C LEU A 199 -4.43 0.85 -26.97
N SER A 200 -5.30 0.29 -27.80
CA SER A 200 -4.93 -0.27 -29.11
C SER A 200 -4.37 0.77 -30.10
N ASP A 201 -4.65 2.04 -29.87
CA ASP A 201 -4.15 3.14 -30.70
C ASP A 201 -2.69 3.53 -30.35
N PHE A 202 -2.12 3.00 -29.25
CA PHE A 202 -0.73 3.23 -28.89
C PHE A 202 0.15 2.06 -29.30
N SER A 203 1.15 2.34 -30.15
CA SER A 203 2.21 1.38 -30.50
C SER A 203 3.47 1.75 -29.71
N LEU A 204 3.66 1.13 -28.56
CA LEU A 204 4.81 1.38 -27.69
C LEU A 204 5.75 0.19 -27.66
N GLU A 205 7.06 0.46 -27.76
CA GLU A 205 8.09 -0.53 -27.45
C GLU A 205 8.13 -0.72 -25.94
N LEU A 206 7.86 -1.93 -25.48
CA LEU A 206 7.95 -2.27 -24.07
C LEU A 206 9.41 -2.36 -23.63
N PRO A 207 9.73 -2.09 -22.35
CA PRO A 207 11.04 -2.41 -21.82
C PRO A 207 11.37 -3.90 -22.00
N PRO A 208 12.64 -4.27 -22.26
CA PRO A 208 13.03 -5.65 -22.55
C PRO A 208 12.58 -6.67 -21.51
N TYR A 209 12.54 -6.28 -20.23
CA TYR A 209 12.06 -7.16 -19.17
C TYR A 209 10.55 -7.44 -19.21
N ALA A 210 9.77 -6.67 -19.96
CA ALA A 210 8.31 -6.78 -20.01
C ALA A 210 7.81 -7.49 -21.29
N GLU A 211 8.63 -7.64 -22.32
CA GLU A 211 8.21 -8.15 -23.65
C GLU A 211 7.58 -9.54 -23.59
N ASP A 212 8.08 -10.43 -22.72
CA ASP A 212 7.61 -11.82 -22.62
C ASP A 212 6.39 -11.99 -21.69
N VAL A 213 6.06 -10.99 -20.88
CA VAL A 213 5.06 -11.11 -19.79
C VAL A 213 3.81 -10.29 -20.05
N VAL A 214 3.93 -9.19 -20.79
CA VAL A 214 2.83 -8.25 -21.05
C VAL A 214 2.33 -8.42 -22.47
N THR A 215 1.03 -8.64 -22.62
CA THR A 215 0.37 -8.56 -23.92
C THR A 215 0.17 -7.09 -24.32
N ALA A 216 -0.18 -6.83 -25.58
CA ALA A 216 -0.46 -5.48 -26.08
C ALA A 216 -1.53 -4.72 -25.28
N THR A 217 -2.37 -5.45 -24.53
CA THR A 217 -3.43 -4.90 -23.63
C THR A 217 -3.00 -4.76 -22.18
N GLY A 218 -1.71 -4.95 -21.88
CA GLY A 218 -1.19 -4.90 -20.51
C GLY A 218 -1.46 -6.17 -19.68
N HIS A 219 -1.14 -6.10 -18.42
CA HIS A 219 -1.42 -7.13 -17.41
C HIS A 219 -2.55 -6.65 -16.49
N PHE A 220 -3.54 -7.50 -16.18
CA PHE A 220 -4.67 -7.07 -15.37
C PHE A 220 -5.24 -8.18 -14.49
N ILE A 221 -5.87 -7.78 -13.40
CA ILE A 221 -6.68 -8.62 -12.53
C ILE A 221 -8.11 -8.07 -12.43
N VAL A 222 -9.09 -8.96 -12.31
CA VAL A 222 -10.51 -8.58 -12.22
C VAL A 222 -11.03 -8.98 -10.84
N GLU A 223 -11.46 -7.97 -10.11
CA GLU A 223 -12.10 -8.10 -8.79
C GLU A 223 -13.64 -8.01 -8.93
N THR A 224 -14.35 -8.09 -7.80
CA THR A 224 -15.82 -8.04 -7.81
C THR A 224 -16.33 -6.70 -8.36
N ASP A 225 -15.80 -5.58 -7.88
CA ASP A 225 -16.31 -4.24 -8.13
C ASP A 225 -15.42 -3.39 -9.04
N TYR A 226 -14.17 -3.78 -9.25
CA TYR A 226 -13.21 -3.10 -10.11
C TYR A 226 -12.29 -4.08 -10.83
N SER A 227 -11.54 -3.58 -11.83
CA SER A 227 -10.38 -4.29 -12.37
C SER A 227 -9.16 -3.38 -12.33
N LEU A 228 -8.00 -3.97 -12.02
CA LEU A 228 -6.72 -3.27 -11.93
C LEU A 228 -5.87 -3.65 -13.14
N HIS A 229 -5.45 -2.65 -13.89
CA HIS A 229 -4.67 -2.79 -15.13
C HIS A 229 -3.31 -2.13 -14.96
N ARG A 230 -2.24 -2.88 -15.22
CA ARG A 230 -0.88 -2.35 -15.28
C ARG A 230 -0.48 -2.14 -16.72
N VAL A 231 -0.25 -0.89 -17.09
CA VAL A 231 -0.02 -0.49 -18.48
C VAL A 231 1.14 0.49 -18.60
N TYR A 232 1.78 0.46 -19.77
CA TYR A 232 2.87 1.38 -20.11
C TYR A 232 2.33 2.39 -21.11
N LEU A 233 2.18 3.66 -20.71
CA LEU A 233 1.52 4.70 -21.49
C LEU A 233 2.34 5.98 -21.54
N PRO A 234 2.28 6.77 -22.65
CA PRO A 234 2.86 8.10 -22.71
C PRO A 234 2.24 9.00 -21.62
N GLY A 235 3.05 9.85 -21.00
CA GLY A 235 2.56 10.77 -19.96
C GLY A 235 1.35 11.60 -20.40
N ARG A 236 1.28 12.02 -21.70
CA ARG A 236 0.13 12.75 -22.25
C ARG A 236 -1.18 11.94 -22.23
N ALA A 237 -1.11 10.62 -22.46
CA ALA A 237 -2.26 9.75 -22.37
C ALA A 237 -2.72 9.58 -20.91
N VAL A 238 -1.78 9.47 -19.98
CA VAL A 238 -2.08 9.46 -18.55
C VAL A 238 -2.77 10.76 -18.12
N LEU A 239 -2.27 11.91 -18.55
CA LEU A 239 -2.88 13.21 -18.26
C LEU A 239 -4.27 13.35 -18.88
N ASP A 240 -4.49 12.87 -20.12
CA ASP A 240 -5.79 12.85 -20.77
C ASP A 240 -6.83 12.05 -19.96
N LEU A 241 -6.46 10.83 -19.52
CA LEU A 241 -7.32 9.97 -18.71
C LEU A 241 -7.65 10.57 -17.33
N LEU A 242 -6.74 11.34 -16.76
CA LEU A 242 -6.95 12.03 -15.49
C LEU A 242 -7.85 13.25 -15.63
N ASP A 243 -7.62 14.06 -16.65
CA ASP A 243 -8.25 15.37 -16.79
C ASP A 243 -9.60 15.32 -17.49
N ASP A 244 -9.78 14.37 -18.41
CA ASP A 244 -11.05 14.24 -19.12
C ASP A 244 -12.05 13.38 -18.34
N SER A 245 -13.18 13.96 -17.97
CA SER A 245 -14.25 13.25 -17.28
C SER A 245 -14.94 12.20 -18.16
N ARG A 246 -14.70 12.18 -19.48
CA ARG A 246 -15.16 11.14 -20.41
C ARG A 246 -14.40 9.83 -20.27
N ALA A 247 -13.21 9.84 -19.69
CA ALA A 247 -12.58 8.60 -19.20
C ALA A 247 -13.37 8.08 -17.99
N ASN A 248 -14.63 7.76 -18.21
CA ASN A 248 -15.66 7.53 -17.20
C ASN A 248 -15.55 6.14 -16.54
N TRP A 249 -14.74 5.28 -17.12
CA TRP A 249 -14.41 3.98 -16.59
C TRP A 249 -13.21 3.99 -15.63
N VAL A 250 -12.42 5.07 -15.57
CA VAL A 250 -11.27 5.20 -14.65
C VAL A 250 -11.73 5.59 -13.26
N LEU A 251 -11.42 4.78 -12.26
CA LEU A 251 -11.59 5.12 -10.83
C LEU A 251 -10.34 5.81 -10.29
N SER A 252 -9.17 5.24 -10.56
CA SER A 252 -7.89 5.81 -10.13
C SER A 252 -6.77 5.47 -11.11
N ILE A 253 -5.73 6.30 -11.12
CA ILE A 253 -4.44 6.06 -11.80
C ILE A 253 -3.33 6.43 -10.84
N ASP A 254 -2.38 5.52 -10.63
CA ASP A 254 -1.16 5.82 -9.89
C ASP A 254 0.06 5.16 -10.55
N LEU A 255 1.25 5.59 -10.15
CA LEU A 255 2.48 4.91 -10.53
C LEU A 255 2.50 3.50 -9.93
N ILE A 256 3.13 2.57 -10.63
CA ILE A 256 3.29 1.22 -10.09
C ILE A 256 4.07 1.28 -8.77
N PRO A 257 3.69 0.45 -7.76
CA PRO A 257 4.39 0.44 -6.49
C PRO A 257 5.80 -0.13 -6.65
N GLU A 258 6.80 0.64 -6.26
CA GLU A 258 8.15 0.13 -6.06
C GLU A 258 8.19 -0.61 -4.72
N ILE A 259 8.28 -1.93 -4.77
CA ILE A 259 8.34 -2.78 -3.60
C ILE A 259 9.77 -3.22 -3.42
N GLU A 260 10.32 -2.89 -2.28
CA GLU A 260 11.69 -3.16 -1.91
C GLU A 260 11.76 -3.70 -0.49
N ALA A 261 12.80 -4.46 -0.24
CA ALA A 261 13.22 -4.82 1.09
C ALA A 261 14.61 -4.22 1.32
N ARG A 262 14.88 -3.75 2.52
CA ARG A 262 16.16 -3.13 2.84
C ARG A 262 16.70 -3.68 4.15
N LEU A 263 17.93 -4.14 4.11
CA LEU A 263 18.69 -4.52 5.27
C LEU A 263 19.92 -3.63 5.39
N ARG A 264 20.33 -3.48 6.64
CA ARG A 264 21.68 -2.99 6.97
C ARG A 264 22.44 -4.16 7.59
N PRO A 265 23.06 -5.00 6.77
CA PRO A 265 23.65 -6.21 7.25
C PRO A 265 24.89 -5.91 8.09
N LEU A 266 25.02 -6.71 9.12
CA LEU A 266 26.24 -6.86 9.88
C LEU A 266 26.79 -8.25 9.61
N SER A 267 28.04 -8.32 9.16
CA SER A 267 28.73 -9.59 9.09
C SER A 267 29.04 -10.09 10.50
N ILE A 268 28.52 -11.25 10.87
CA ILE A 268 28.98 -11.97 12.03
C ILE A 268 30.35 -12.54 11.68
N GLY A 269 31.35 -12.26 12.51
CA GLY A 269 32.71 -12.75 12.29
C GLY A 269 32.75 -14.28 12.16
N ALA A 270 33.48 -14.78 11.18
CA ALA A 270 33.75 -16.20 11.02
C ALA A 270 34.41 -16.75 12.29
N GLY A 271 33.78 -17.69 12.99
CA GLY A 271 34.31 -18.34 14.18
C GLY A 271 33.36 -18.53 15.36
N SER A 272 32.12 -18.07 15.26
CA SER A 272 31.09 -18.36 16.28
C SER A 272 30.67 -19.83 16.18
N GLU A 273 30.68 -20.55 17.33
CA GLU A 273 30.06 -21.87 17.39
C GLU A 273 28.56 -21.72 17.20
N LEU A 274 28.01 -22.44 16.21
CA LEU A 274 26.60 -22.44 15.93
C LEU A 274 25.87 -23.50 16.75
N PRO A 275 24.66 -23.28 17.24
CA PRO A 275 23.88 -24.29 17.94
C PRO A 275 23.59 -25.48 17.02
N ALA A 276 23.56 -26.69 17.58
CA ALA A 276 23.18 -27.88 16.83
C ALA A 276 21.73 -27.79 16.37
N LEU A 277 21.48 -28.12 15.10
CA LEU A 277 20.12 -28.10 14.56
C LEU A 277 19.26 -29.23 15.14
N PRO A 278 18.00 -28.98 15.45
CA PRO A 278 17.08 -30.00 15.96
C PRO A 278 16.62 -30.92 14.83
N ASN A 279 16.19 -32.14 15.19
CA ASN A 279 15.39 -32.97 14.32
C ASN A 279 13.93 -32.56 14.50
N LEU A 280 13.41 -31.73 13.59
CA LEU A 280 12.03 -31.28 13.64
C LEU A 280 11.07 -32.38 13.16
N PRO A 281 9.98 -32.65 13.89
CA PRO A 281 8.93 -33.54 13.39
C PRO A 281 8.17 -32.88 12.23
N ASP A 282 7.56 -33.69 11.36
CA ASP A 282 6.84 -33.21 10.17
C ASP A 282 5.67 -32.29 10.52
N ASP A 283 5.05 -32.45 11.68
CA ASP A 283 3.94 -31.66 12.19
C ASP A 283 4.36 -30.43 13.01
N ALA A 284 5.66 -30.16 13.13
CA ALA A 284 6.12 -28.94 13.78
C ALA A 284 5.54 -27.69 13.09
N PRO A 285 5.31 -26.59 13.85
CA PRO A 285 4.84 -25.33 13.28
C PRO A 285 5.67 -24.87 12.09
N ARG A 286 5.08 -24.08 11.20
CA ARG A 286 5.71 -23.60 9.99
C ARG A 286 5.53 -22.10 9.84
N ILE A 287 6.60 -21.40 9.48
CA ILE A 287 6.61 -19.96 9.21
C ILE A 287 7.06 -19.75 7.76
N VAL A 288 6.25 -19.07 6.98
CA VAL A 288 6.59 -18.70 5.60
C VAL A 288 7.32 -17.36 5.61
N ILE A 289 8.46 -17.30 4.95
CA ILE A 289 9.24 -16.09 4.72
C ILE A 289 9.02 -15.66 3.29
N ILE A 290 8.37 -14.52 3.10
CA ILE A 290 8.05 -13.92 1.80
C ILE A 290 9.09 -12.84 1.54
N ASP A 291 10.13 -13.16 0.74
CA ASP A 291 11.33 -12.32 0.63
C ASP A 291 12.13 -12.61 -0.66
N SER A 292 13.43 -12.31 -0.64
CA SER A 292 14.38 -12.49 -1.75
C SER A 292 14.89 -13.92 -1.96
N GLY A 293 14.44 -14.86 -1.14
CA GLY A 293 14.91 -16.23 -1.15
C GLY A 293 15.69 -16.58 0.11
N LEU A 294 16.22 -17.80 0.19
CA LEU A 294 17.04 -18.27 1.33
C LEU A 294 18.30 -18.99 0.86
N ALA A 295 19.42 -18.71 1.49
CA ALA A 295 20.63 -19.52 1.39
C ALA A 295 20.45 -20.81 2.22
N ALA A 296 19.64 -21.74 1.75
CA ALA A 296 19.21 -22.93 2.49
C ALA A 296 20.35 -23.84 2.94
N GLU A 297 21.50 -23.80 2.27
CA GLU A 297 22.71 -24.54 2.61
C GLU A 297 23.59 -23.81 3.65
N HIS A 298 23.20 -22.60 4.08
CA HIS A 298 23.94 -21.87 5.10
C HIS A 298 23.97 -22.66 6.43
N PRO A 299 25.11 -22.68 7.17
CA PRO A 299 25.24 -23.45 8.41
C PRO A 299 24.20 -23.13 9.51
N LEU A 300 23.56 -21.95 9.48
CA LEU A 300 22.44 -21.61 10.35
C LEU A 300 21.17 -22.43 10.05
N PHE A 301 21.03 -22.98 8.86
CA PHE A 301 19.83 -23.68 8.43
C PHE A 301 20.07 -25.16 8.09
N ARG A 302 21.31 -25.54 7.82
CA ARG A 302 21.70 -26.92 7.51
C ARG A 302 23.05 -27.25 8.16
N ASP A 303 23.10 -28.29 8.98
CA ASP A 303 24.33 -28.70 9.60
C ASP A 303 25.12 -29.75 8.78
N SER A 304 26.33 -30.10 9.24
CA SER A 304 27.18 -31.08 8.57
C SER A 304 26.65 -32.52 8.58
N GLU A 305 25.65 -32.82 9.40
CA GLU A 305 24.97 -34.11 9.45
C GLU A 305 23.74 -34.16 8.51
N GLY A 306 23.45 -33.05 7.79
CA GLY A 306 22.34 -32.95 6.86
C GLY A 306 21.01 -32.61 7.51
N ARG A 307 20.98 -32.32 8.82
CA ARG A 307 19.75 -31.79 9.47
C ARG A 307 19.49 -30.38 8.96
N THR A 308 18.23 -30.07 8.74
CA THR A 308 17.79 -28.76 8.27
C THR A 308 16.51 -28.32 8.95
N ILE A 309 16.32 -27.00 9.05
CA ILE A 309 15.07 -26.38 9.47
C ILE A 309 14.32 -25.73 8.28
N ILE A 310 14.85 -25.88 7.06
CA ILE A 310 14.19 -25.39 5.84
C ILE A 310 13.24 -26.47 5.31
N GLY A 311 11.98 -26.07 5.17
CA GLY A 311 10.92 -26.90 4.60
C GLY A 311 10.75 -26.69 3.08
N ARG A 312 9.51 -26.37 2.65
CA ARG A 312 9.20 -26.11 1.23
C ARG A 312 9.83 -24.80 0.78
N GLN A 313 10.19 -24.77 -0.48
CA GLN A 313 10.72 -23.59 -1.13
C GLN A 313 10.01 -23.39 -2.48
N HIS A 314 9.61 -22.18 -2.79
CA HIS A 314 8.96 -21.84 -4.05
C HIS A 314 9.43 -20.48 -4.57
N ASN A 315 9.71 -20.41 -5.87
CA ASN A 315 10.02 -19.18 -6.57
C ASN A 315 8.75 -18.69 -7.28
N PHE A 316 8.32 -17.47 -6.99
CA PHE A 316 7.15 -16.81 -7.60
C PHE A 316 7.54 -15.84 -8.71
N LEU A 317 8.83 -15.68 -8.99
CA LEU A 317 9.29 -14.85 -10.11
C LEU A 317 9.01 -15.54 -11.43
N PRO A 318 8.71 -14.80 -12.51
CA PRO A 318 8.53 -15.38 -13.84
C PRO A 318 9.78 -16.12 -14.34
N ASP A 319 9.60 -17.26 -15.01
CA ASP A 319 10.70 -18.05 -15.61
C ASP A 319 11.53 -17.26 -16.64
N SER A 320 10.93 -16.25 -17.29
CA SER A 320 11.63 -15.35 -18.21
C SER A 320 12.65 -14.45 -17.51
N VAL A 321 12.43 -14.15 -16.23
CA VAL A 321 13.29 -13.28 -15.42
C VAL A 321 14.29 -14.10 -14.63
N GLU A 322 13.86 -15.24 -14.10
CA GLU A 322 14.69 -16.15 -13.32
C GLU A 322 14.46 -17.62 -13.73
N PRO A 323 15.17 -18.09 -14.76
CA PRO A 323 15.03 -19.46 -15.24
C PRO A 323 15.42 -20.49 -14.17
N GLY A 324 14.66 -21.57 -14.11
CA GLY A 324 15.04 -22.76 -13.34
C GLY A 324 14.58 -22.78 -11.89
N ALA A 325 13.54 -22.00 -11.54
CA ALA A 325 12.89 -22.03 -10.23
C ALA A 325 13.89 -21.90 -9.04
N LEU A 326 14.93 -21.06 -9.21
CA LEU A 326 15.91 -20.82 -8.17
C LEU A 326 15.25 -20.17 -6.95
N THR A 327 15.43 -20.78 -5.79
CA THR A 327 14.87 -20.30 -4.53
C THR A 327 15.93 -19.68 -3.62
N THR A 328 17.20 -19.69 -4.06
CA THR A 328 18.34 -19.12 -3.33
C THR A 328 18.25 -17.61 -3.27
N ASP A 329 18.80 -17.08 -2.18
CA ASP A 329 19.00 -15.64 -2.01
C ASP A 329 20.26 -15.22 -2.80
N GLU A 330 20.05 -14.50 -3.89
CA GLU A 330 21.15 -14.05 -4.76
C GLU A 330 21.60 -12.62 -4.46
N ILE A 331 20.95 -11.98 -3.51
CA ILE A 331 21.28 -10.61 -3.12
C ILE A 331 22.55 -10.62 -2.30
N ASP A 332 23.49 -9.77 -2.70
CA ASP A 332 24.71 -9.54 -1.92
C ASP A 332 24.29 -9.11 -0.51
N GLN A 333 24.59 -9.93 0.49
CA GLN A 333 24.18 -9.80 1.89
C GLN A 333 22.87 -10.51 2.31
N GLY A 334 22.13 -11.13 1.38
CA GLY A 334 21.08 -12.09 1.69
C GLY A 334 19.92 -11.59 2.55
N HIS A 335 19.06 -10.69 2.03
CA HIS A 335 17.97 -10.12 2.82
C HIS A 335 17.05 -11.20 3.44
N GLY A 336 16.49 -12.08 2.63
CA GLY A 336 15.62 -13.15 3.11
C GLY A 336 16.34 -14.12 4.04
N THR A 337 17.62 -14.37 3.78
CA THR A 337 18.49 -15.20 4.64
C THR A 337 18.67 -14.57 6.01
N ALA A 338 18.90 -13.26 6.09
CA ALA A 338 19.03 -12.54 7.35
C ALA A 338 17.70 -12.50 8.12
N VAL A 339 16.57 -12.21 7.44
CA VAL A 339 15.24 -12.26 8.04
C VAL A 339 14.96 -13.66 8.61
N ALA A 340 15.27 -14.72 7.86
CA ALA A 340 15.12 -16.10 8.30
C ALA A 340 15.95 -16.40 9.55
N SER A 341 17.20 -15.90 9.62
CA SER A 341 18.07 -16.11 10.75
C SER A 341 17.56 -15.44 12.03
N VAL A 342 17.01 -14.23 11.91
CA VAL A 342 16.38 -13.53 13.05
C VAL A 342 15.11 -14.25 13.50
N ILE A 343 14.30 -14.74 12.58
CA ILE A 343 13.13 -15.54 12.93
C ILE A 343 13.53 -16.81 13.67
N ALA A 344 14.57 -17.50 13.20
CA ALA A 344 15.01 -18.76 13.80
C ALA A 344 15.66 -18.59 15.18
N TYR A 345 16.50 -17.58 15.35
CA TYR A 345 17.40 -17.46 16.50
C TYR A 345 17.21 -16.19 17.32
N GLY A 346 16.41 -15.24 16.86
CA GLY A 346 16.31 -13.91 17.47
C GLY A 346 17.56 -13.07 17.15
N SER A 347 18.19 -12.48 18.17
CA SER A 347 19.40 -11.68 17.98
C SER A 347 20.61 -12.56 17.74
N LEU A 348 21.21 -12.51 16.55
CA LEU A 348 22.44 -13.22 16.21
C LEU A 348 23.63 -12.69 17.05
N MET A 349 23.61 -11.44 17.46
CA MET A 349 24.60 -10.86 18.38
C MET A 349 24.56 -11.49 19.77
N GLU A 350 23.34 -11.70 20.31
CA GLU A 350 23.17 -12.38 21.59
C GLU A 350 23.58 -13.86 21.48
N MET A 351 23.16 -14.50 20.39
CA MET A 351 23.57 -15.88 20.09
C MET A 351 25.10 -16.03 20.02
N SER A 352 25.81 -15.10 19.37
CA SER A 352 27.28 -15.17 19.27
C SER A 352 27.98 -14.95 20.59
N ARG A 353 27.38 -14.24 21.55
CA ARG A 353 27.93 -14.00 22.90
C ARG A 353 27.63 -15.13 23.86
N SER A 354 26.55 -15.83 23.71
CA SER A 354 26.09 -16.93 24.56
C SER A 354 25.49 -18.05 23.73
N PRO A 355 26.27 -18.80 22.97
CA PRO A 355 25.78 -19.89 22.11
C PRO A 355 24.97 -20.95 22.86
N ASP A 356 25.35 -21.24 24.10
CA ASP A 356 24.68 -22.22 24.96
C ASP A 356 23.28 -21.80 25.41
N ASP A 357 23.02 -20.49 25.44
CA ASP A 357 21.71 -19.92 25.79
C ASP A 357 20.81 -19.71 24.56
N ALA A 358 21.36 -19.88 23.36
CA ALA A 358 20.61 -19.78 22.12
C ALA A 358 19.65 -20.97 22.00
N GLY A 359 18.35 -20.68 22.00
CA GLY A 359 17.32 -21.69 21.80
C GLY A 359 17.43 -22.31 20.41
N SER A 360 17.29 -23.64 20.31
CA SER A 360 17.13 -24.29 19.01
C SER A 360 15.78 -23.94 18.40
N PRO A 361 15.67 -23.70 17.07
CA PRO A 361 14.40 -23.48 16.40
C PRO A 361 13.43 -24.65 16.61
N LEU A 362 12.16 -24.37 16.87
CA LEU A 362 11.13 -25.38 17.12
C LEU A 362 10.11 -25.44 15.97
N PHE A 363 10.42 -24.88 14.81
CA PHE A 363 9.53 -24.75 13.66
C PHE A 363 10.31 -24.82 12.35
N TRP A 364 9.59 -25.17 11.28
CA TRP A 364 10.12 -25.14 9.93
C TRP A 364 10.04 -23.74 9.34
N LEU A 365 11.07 -23.35 8.60
CA LEU A 365 11.09 -22.17 7.76
C LEU A 365 10.70 -22.55 6.32
N GLU A 366 9.68 -21.94 5.78
CA GLU A 366 9.22 -22.12 4.41
C GLU A 366 9.65 -20.90 3.59
N ASN A 367 10.18 -21.10 2.39
CA ASN A 367 10.73 -20.04 1.56
C ASN A 367 9.81 -19.69 0.39
N ALA A 368 9.29 -18.48 0.37
CA ALA A 368 8.54 -17.88 -0.73
C ALA A 368 9.38 -16.76 -1.35
N LYS A 369 10.13 -17.05 -2.40
CA LYS A 369 10.94 -16.04 -3.10
C LYS A 369 10.05 -15.22 -4.02
N ILE A 370 9.99 -13.91 -3.75
CA ILE A 370 9.21 -12.94 -4.53
C ILE A 370 10.04 -11.75 -5.01
N LEU A 371 11.24 -11.54 -4.45
CA LEU A 371 12.10 -10.41 -4.76
C LEU A 371 13.35 -10.88 -5.49
N LEU A 372 13.87 -10.01 -6.36
CA LEU A 372 15.10 -10.21 -7.11
C LEU A 372 16.02 -8.99 -6.95
N PRO A 373 17.32 -9.12 -7.26
CA PRO A 373 18.26 -8.01 -7.24
C PRO A 373 17.84 -6.92 -8.23
N ALA A 374 17.93 -5.65 -7.83
CA ALA A 374 17.64 -4.50 -8.70
C ALA A 374 18.46 -4.53 -9.99
N THR A 375 19.70 -5.02 -9.94
CA THR A 375 20.59 -5.17 -11.10
C THR A 375 20.07 -6.13 -12.18
N LYS A 376 19.14 -7.03 -11.85
CA LYS A 376 18.45 -7.87 -12.85
C LYS A 376 17.32 -7.13 -13.58
N LEU A 377 16.81 -6.05 -13.01
CA LEU A 377 15.79 -5.21 -13.63
C LEU A 377 16.39 -4.04 -14.40
N ASP A 378 17.44 -3.45 -13.83
CA ASP A 378 18.18 -2.33 -14.41
C ASP A 378 19.68 -2.59 -14.27
N ALA A 379 20.36 -2.81 -15.40
CA ALA A 379 21.80 -3.03 -15.43
C ALA A 379 22.62 -1.82 -14.97
N GLU A 380 22.02 -0.64 -14.91
CA GLU A 380 22.65 0.59 -14.41
C GLU A 380 22.38 0.81 -12.91
N ALA A 381 21.60 -0.05 -12.26
CA ALA A 381 21.34 0.04 -10.83
C ALA A 381 22.65 -0.01 -10.04
N THR A 382 22.85 0.98 -9.19
CA THR A 382 24.07 1.14 -8.37
C THR A 382 24.03 0.34 -7.07
N THR A 383 22.87 -0.20 -6.73
CA THR A 383 22.64 -1.01 -5.52
C THR A 383 21.90 -2.28 -5.89
N ASP A 384 22.24 -3.35 -5.23
CA ASP A 384 21.62 -4.67 -5.41
C ASP A 384 20.47 -4.89 -4.43
N SER A 385 19.68 -3.84 -4.19
CA SER A 385 18.51 -3.91 -3.29
C SER A 385 17.47 -4.90 -3.81
N PRO A 386 16.85 -5.70 -2.91
CA PRO A 386 15.77 -6.60 -3.31
C PRO A 386 14.55 -5.82 -3.78
N GLN A 387 14.06 -6.14 -4.96
CA GLN A 387 12.89 -5.50 -5.56
C GLN A 387 11.90 -6.53 -6.08
N LEU A 388 10.61 -6.19 -6.02
CA LEU A 388 9.57 -6.97 -6.70
C LEU A 388 9.67 -6.73 -8.20
N TYR A 389 9.45 -7.80 -8.97
CA TYR A 389 9.35 -7.68 -10.41
C TYR A 389 8.19 -6.75 -10.80
N PRO A 390 8.45 -5.68 -11.58
CA PRO A 390 7.50 -4.58 -11.76
C PRO A 390 6.15 -4.97 -12.35
N ILE A 391 6.08 -6.07 -13.09
CA ILE A 391 4.85 -6.52 -13.75
C ILE A 391 3.93 -7.31 -12.80
N GLN A 392 4.45 -7.86 -11.70
CA GLN A 392 3.65 -8.62 -10.75
C GLN A 392 2.78 -7.70 -9.89
N PHE A 393 1.51 -8.07 -9.72
CA PHE A 393 0.63 -7.41 -8.76
C PHE A 393 0.83 -8.04 -7.37
N PRO A 394 1.18 -7.25 -6.35
CA PRO A 394 1.34 -7.76 -4.99
C PRO A 394 0.10 -8.50 -4.48
N LYS A 395 -1.09 -8.02 -4.83
CA LYS A 395 -2.37 -8.63 -4.48
C LYS A 395 -2.50 -10.06 -5.03
N ALA A 396 -2.24 -10.26 -6.32
CA ALA A 396 -2.29 -11.59 -6.94
C ALA A 396 -1.22 -12.51 -6.38
N LEU A 397 -0.01 -12.00 -6.20
CA LEU A 397 1.12 -12.73 -5.66
C LEU A 397 0.84 -13.29 -4.25
N MET A 398 0.20 -12.51 -3.38
CA MET A 398 -0.14 -12.99 -2.03
C MET A 398 -1.17 -14.13 -2.07
N ARG A 399 -2.11 -14.12 -3.02
CA ARG A 399 -3.04 -15.25 -3.24
C ARG A 399 -2.29 -16.52 -3.63
N GLU A 400 -1.34 -16.41 -4.55
CA GLU A 400 -0.53 -17.55 -4.98
C GLU A 400 0.34 -18.09 -3.84
N VAL A 401 0.93 -17.22 -3.03
CA VAL A 401 1.69 -17.62 -1.82
C VAL A 401 0.80 -18.41 -0.85
N ILE A 402 -0.41 -17.92 -0.56
CA ILE A 402 -1.36 -18.66 0.29
C ILE A 402 -1.74 -19.98 -0.37
N GLU A 403 -2.03 -20.00 -1.67
CA GLU A 403 -2.39 -21.22 -2.39
C GLU A 403 -1.31 -22.29 -2.29
N ILE A 404 -0.04 -21.94 -2.35
CA ILE A 404 1.09 -22.89 -2.29
C ILE A 404 1.36 -23.34 -0.84
N PHE A 405 1.39 -22.43 0.12
CA PHE A 405 1.88 -22.73 1.47
C PHE A 405 0.78 -23.06 2.47
N HIS A 406 -0.43 -22.57 2.28
CA HIS A 406 -1.58 -22.91 3.13
C HIS A 406 -2.31 -24.20 2.65
N ARG A 407 -1.54 -25.23 2.29
CA ARG A 407 -2.03 -26.56 1.93
C ARG A 407 -1.80 -27.55 3.07
N PRO A 408 -2.69 -28.54 3.28
CA PRO A 408 -2.60 -29.46 4.41
C PRO A 408 -1.42 -30.43 4.39
N MET A 409 -0.62 -30.45 3.33
CA MET A 409 0.49 -31.38 3.16
C MET A 409 1.84 -30.66 3.04
N PRO A 410 2.87 -30.94 3.86
CA PRO A 410 2.85 -31.85 5.02
C PRO A 410 2.12 -31.26 6.23
N ALA A 411 2.04 -29.93 6.37
CA ALA A 411 1.27 -29.22 7.39
C ALA A 411 0.90 -27.82 6.89
N LEU A 412 -0.20 -27.26 7.40
CA LEU A 412 -0.66 -25.90 7.09
C LEU A 412 0.30 -24.86 7.65
N CYS A 413 0.67 -23.89 6.82
CA CYS A 413 1.32 -22.67 7.31
C CYS A 413 0.26 -21.67 7.72
N LYS A 414 0.39 -21.12 8.91
CA LYS A 414 -0.53 -20.11 9.46
C LYS A 414 0.12 -18.77 9.74
N ILE A 415 1.44 -18.69 9.69
CA ILE A 415 2.21 -17.48 9.94
C ILE A 415 3.03 -17.16 8.69
N PHE A 416 2.88 -15.94 8.20
CA PHE A 416 3.52 -15.43 6.99
C PHE A 416 4.25 -14.14 7.33
N ASN A 417 5.58 -14.15 7.24
CA ASN A 417 6.39 -12.96 7.43
C ASN A 417 6.60 -12.25 6.09
N LEU A 418 6.35 -10.96 6.05
CA LEU A 418 6.53 -10.09 4.89
C LEU A 418 7.34 -8.86 5.31
N SER A 419 8.63 -8.89 5.05
CA SER A 419 9.56 -7.81 5.42
C SER A 419 9.85 -6.86 4.24
N ALA A 420 9.02 -6.91 3.20
CA ALA A 420 9.04 -5.99 2.07
C ALA A 420 7.93 -4.94 2.19
N SER A 421 8.18 -3.75 1.68
CA SER A 421 7.23 -2.64 1.70
C SER A 421 7.31 -1.81 0.44
N SER A 422 6.21 -1.15 0.09
CA SER A 422 6.16 -0.19 -1.01
C SER A 422 6.48 1.21 -0.49
N SER A 423 7.12 2.01 -1.34
CA SER A 423 7.34 3.45 -1.12
C SER A 423 6.05 4.28 -1.02
N LEU A 424 4.89 3.70 -1.37
CA LEU A 424 3.60 4.36 -1.25
C LEU A 424 3.20 4.56 0.22
N HIS A 425 2.76 5.77 0.53
CA HIS A 425 2.17 6.15 1.82
C HIS A 425 0.68 6.44 1.59
N PRO A 426 -0.21 5.45 1.67
CA PRO A 426 -1.62 5.73 1.47
C PRO A 426 -2.13 6.63 2.59
N LEU A 427 -2.48 7.87 2.23
CA LEU A 427 -2.91 8.90 3.18
C LEU A 427 -4.41 8.82 3.48
N HIS A 428 -5.20 8.33 2.54
CA HIS A 428 -6.66 8.47 2.58
C HIS A 428 -7.43 7.17 2.41
N SER A 429 -6.78 6.08 1.97
CA SER A 429 -7.41 4.78 1.74
C SER A 429 -6.48 3.63 2.15
N ILE A 430 -7.04 2.44 2.32
CA ILE A 430 -6.28 1.20 2.43
C ILE A 430 -5.84 0.82 1.01
N SER A 431 -4.59 0.44 0.84
CA SER A 431 -4.09 -0.02 -0.46
C SER A 431 -4.68 -1.38 -0.83
N ASN A 432 -4.75 -1.67 -2.13
CA ASN A 432 -5.18 -2.96 -2.64
C ASN A 432 -4.35 -4.14 -2.09
N TRP A 433 -3.08 -3.91 -1.80
CA TRP A 433 -2.22 -4.92 -1.18
C TRP A 433 -2.60 -5.19 0.28
N ALA A 434 -2.78 -4.13 1.10
CA ALA A 434 -3.20 -4.26 2.49
C ALA A 434 -4.60 -4.87 2.62
N GLU A 435 -5.55 -4.46 1.76
CA GLU A 435 -6.88 -5.06 1.67
C GLU A 435 -6.81 -6.56 1.40
N GLU A 436 -5.91 -6.98 0.51
CA GLU A 436 -5.75 -8.40 0.21
C GLU A 436 -5.20 -9.18 1.40
N LEU A 437 -4.22 -8.64 2.14
CA LEU A 437 -3.74 -9.29 3.37
C LEU A 437 -4.88 -9.45 4.39
N ASP A 438 -5.77 -8.45 4.51
CA ASP A 438 -6.94 -8.52 5.38
C ASP A 438 -7.91 -9.61 4.95
N ASN A 439 -8.20 -9.69 3.64
CA ASN A 439 -9.08 -10.70 3.06
C ASN A 439 -8.51 -12.10 3.23
N LEU A 440 -7.24 -12.31 2.90
CA LEU A 440 -6.57 -13.60 3.03
C LEU A 440 -6.47 -14.06 4.49
N SER A 441 -6.18 -13.13 5.42
CA SER A 441 -6.16 -13.41 6.86
C SER A 441 -7.52 -13.91 7.34
N ALA A 442 -8.60 -13.21 6.97
CA ALA A 442 -9.96 -13.55 7.39
C ALA A 442 -10.47 -14.85 6.75
N GLN A 443 -10.19 -15.09 5.47
CA GLN A 443 -10.67 -16.24 4.73
C GLN A 443 -9.95 -17.54 5.09
N ASN A 444 -8.66 -17.46 5.41
CA ASN A 444 -7.80 -18.64 5.60
C ASN A 444 -7.38 -18.85 7.07
N ASP A 445 -7.80 -17.99 7.99
CA ASP A 445 -7.38 -18.05 9.41
C ASP A 445 -5.83 -18.05 9.52
N VAL A 446 -5.19 -17.10 8.85
CA VAL A 446 -3.72 -16.92 8.83
C VAL A 446 -3.33 -15.55 9.37
N LEU A 447 -2.11 -15.44 9.87
CA LEU A 447 -1.51 -14.20 10.35
C LEU A 447 -0.37 -13.78 9.44
N PHE A 448 -0.50 -12.58 8.85
CA PHE A 448 0.62 -11.89 8.25
C PHE A 448 1.32 -11.03 9.30
N VAL A 449 2.64 -11.16 9.40
CA VAL A 449 3.51 -10.28 10.19
C VAL A 449 4.23 -9.38 9.21
N VAL A 450 3.97 -8.08 9.28
CA VAL A 450 4.44 -7.12 8.29
C VAL A 450 5.29 -6.03 8.93
N SER A 451 6.27 -5.51 8.19
CA SER A 451 7.09 -4.39 8.62
C SER A 451 6.29 -3.08 8.58
N ALA A 452 6.52 -2.20 9.55
CA ALA A 452 6.04 -0.82 9.49
C ALA A 452 6.74 0.00 8.39
N GLY A 453 7.84 -0.51 7.85
CA GLY A 453 8.77 0.19 6.98
C GLY A 453 9.80 1.00 7.76
N ASP A 454 10.84 1.45 7.09
CA ASP A 454 11.95 2.21 7.66
C ASP A 454 12.17 3.54 6.94
N LEU A 455 12.60 4.55 7.70
CA LEU A 455 13.12 5.81 7.17
C LEU A 455 14.55 5.61 6.72
N GLN A 456 14.85 6.14 5.54
CA GLN A 456 16.21 6.11 5.03
C GLN A 456 17.08 7.17 5.71
N PRO A 457 18.40 6.97 5.81
CA PRO A 457 19.29 7.97 6.40
C PRO A 457 19.17 9.37 5.79
N HIS A 458 18.98 9.45 4.47
CA HIS A 458 18.80 10.74 3.80
C HIS A 458 17.49 11.43 4.21
N GLU A 459 16.37 10.69 4.34
CA GLU A 459 15.09 11.22 4.81
C GLU A 459 15.22 11.82 6.23
N ILE A 460 15.98 11.13 7.10
CA ILE A 460 16.24 11.60 8.47
C ILE A 460 17.17 12.84 8.46
N ILE A 461 18.20 12.84 7.63
CA ILE A 461 19.14 13.98 7.48
C ILE A 461 18.39 15.20 6.97
N GLU A 462 17.51 15.05 5.99
CA GLU A 462 16.68 16.12 5.46
C GLU A 462 15.75 16.72 6.52
N ALA A 463 15.09 15.87 7.31
CA ALA A 463 14.24 16.31 8.42
C ALA A 463 15.05 17.11 9.47
N ILE A 464 16.23 16.62 9.86
CA ILE A 464 17.13 17.31 10.79
C ILE A 464 17.61 18.65 10.18
N ALA A 465 17.95 18.69 8.91
CA ALA A 465 18.35 19.91 8.20
C ALA A 465 17.22 20.94 8.11
N ALA A 466 15.96 20.48 8.04
CA ALA A 466 14.76 21.32 8.11
C ALA A 466 14.47 21.87 9.52
N GLY A 467 15.26 21.48 10.52
CA GLY A 467 15.14 21.96 11.91
C GLY A 467 14.31 21.03 12.82
N GLU A 468 13.98 19.85 12.35
CA GLU A 468 13.25 18.86 13.15
C GLU A 468 14.24 17.96 13.90
N SER A 469 13.93 17.65 15.15
CA SER A 469 14.78 16.80 15.99
C SER A 469 14.15 15.44 16.23
N TYR A 470 14.96 14.44 16.63
CA TYR A 470 14.44 13.21 17.18
C TYR A 470 13.76 13.50 18.54
N PRO A 471 12.55 13.00 18.84
CA PRO A 471 11.73 12.11 18.01
C PRO A 471 10.68 12.84 17.12
N ASP A 472 10.67 14.16 17.08
CA ASP A 472 9.58 14.96 16.51
C ASP A 472 9.31 14.63 15.04
N TYR A 473 10.35 14.40 14.23
CA TYR A 473 10.19 14.04 12.82
C TYR A 473 9.48 12.69 12.59
N LEU A 474 9.44 11.80 13.60
CA LEU A 474 8.69 10.54 13.51
C LEU A 474 7.16 10.76 13.44
N LEU A 475 6.68 11.96 13.75
CA LEU A 475 5.27 12.35 13.66
C LEU A 475 4.91 12.98 12.30
N ASN A 476 5.89 13.21 11.45
CA ASN A 476 5.69 13.83 10.15
C ASN A 476 4.95 12.93 9.15
N PRO A 477 4.30 13.52 8.15
CA PRO A 477 3.70 12.75 7.06
C PRO A 477 4.68 11.81 6.35
N LEU A 478 5.96 12.22 6.19
CA LEU A 478 7.01 11.40 5.58
C LEU A 478 7.39 10.15 6.41
N SER A 479 7.14 10.19 7.72
CA SER A 479 7.45 9.08 8.64
C SER A 479 6.27 8.11 8.80
N ARG A 480 5.25 8.20 7.95
CA ARG A 480 4.09 7.29 8.00
C ARG A 480 4.46 5.88 7.55
N LEU A 481 3.63 4.95 7.98
CA LEU A 481 3.71 3.54 7.59
C LEU A 481 3.83 3.39 6.08
N ARG A 482 4.64 2.44 5.66
CA ARG A 482 4.67 1.98 4.28
C ARG A 482 3.61 0.91 4.04
N ASN A 483 3.15 0.84 2.80
CA ASN A 483 2.25 -0.21 2.34
C ASN A 483 3.00 -1.57 2.32
N PRO A 484 2.44 -2.68 2.89
CA PRO A 484 1.07 -2.87 3.36
C PRO A 484 0.87 -2.76 4.89
N GLY A 485 1.76 -2.07 5.61
CA GLY A 485 1.71 -1.97 7.07
C GLY A 485 0.39 -1.42 7.66
N GLN A 486 -0.49 -0.85 6.83
CA GLN A 486 -1.81 -0.37 7.24
C GLN A 486 -2.91 -1.45 7.28
N ALA A 487 -2.62 -2.69 6.90
CA ALA A 487 -3.59 -3.79 6.94
C ALA A 487 -4.15 -4.00 8.35
N TYR A 488 -5.48 -4.18 8.47
CA TYR A 488 -6.17 -4.30 9.76
C TYR A 488 -5.93 -5.62 10.45
N ASN A 489 -5.93 -6.72 9.68
CA ASN A 489 -5.80 -8.09 10.19
C ASN A 489 -4.35 -8.59 10.21
N ALA A 490 -3.40 -7.83 9.68
CA ALA A 490 -1.99 -8.12 9.79
C ALA A 490 -1.40 -7.55 11.10
N LEU A 491 -0.39 -8.23 11.66
CA LEU A 491 0.39 -7.72 12.77
C LEU A 491 1.52 -6.85 12.23
N THR A 492 1.37 -5.54 12.35
CA THR A 492 2.40 -4.59 11.92
C THR A 492 3.40 -4.36 13.04
N VAL A 493 4.68 -4.53 12.73
CA VAL A 493 5.79 -4.45 13.70
C VAL A 493 6.64 -3.23 13.42
N GLY A 494 6.80 -2.37 14.41
CA GLY A 494 7.74 -1.25 14.43
C GLY A 494 9.02 -1.58 15.18
N ALA A 495 9.97 -0.66 15.18
CA ALA A 495 11.29 -0.86 15.76
C ALA A 495 11.53 -0.03 17.04
N LEU A 496 12.15 -0.66 18.04
CA LEU A 496 12.70 -0.03 19.25
C LEU A 496 14.22 -0.08 19.24
N THR A 497 14.82 0.86 19.94
CA THR A 497 16.27 0.82 20.22
C THR A 497 16.59 -0.20 21.31
N PRO A 498 17.71 -0.93 21.17
CA PRO A 498 18.14 -1.89 22.18
C PRO A 498 18.51 -1.22 23.50
N VAL A 499 18.47 -1.99 24.59
CA VAL A 499 19.16 -1.60 25.83
C VAL A 499 20.65 -1.76 25.55
N PRO A 500 21.50 -0.74 25.79
CA PRO A 500 22.92 -0.94 25.61
C PRO A 500 23.37 -2.08 26.52
N ALA A 501 23.90 -3.16 25.94
CA ALA A 501 24.80 -4.04 26.67
C ALA A 501 25.91 -3.12 27.19
N ALA A 502 26.39 -3.37 28.43
CA ALA A 502 27.36 -2.53 29.13
C ALA A 502 28.38 -1.86 28.19
N PRO A 503 28.72 -0.60 28.38
CA PRO A 503 29.36 0.25 27.38
C PRO A 503 30.70 -0.36 26.94
N THR A 504 30.69 -1.02 25.80
CA THR A 504 31.89 -1.16 25.00
C THR A 504 32.17 0.25 24.50
N SER A 505 33.32 0.82 24.79
CA SER A 505 33.71 2.20 24.51
C SER A 505 33.09 2.72 23.22
N PRO A 506 32.24 3.78 23.25
CA PRO A 506 31.79 4.40 22.02
C PRO A 506 33.05 4.81 21.26
N LEU A 507 33.11 4.45 19.98
CA LEU A 507 34.11 4.96 19.08
C LEU A 507 34.09 6.48 19.24
N GLN A 508 35.25 7.09 19.53
CA GLN A 508 35.34 8.49 19.94
C GLN A 508 34.59 9.39 18.94
N GLY A 509 33.44 9.93 19.35
CA GLY A 509 32.67 10.90 18.59
C GLY A 509 31.29 10.45 18.09
N ASP A 510 30.96 9.17 18.15
CA ASP A 510 29.65 8.67 17.71
C ASP A 510 28.59 8.85 18.81
N ARG A 511 27.48 9.48 18.47
CA ARG A 511 26.33 9.64 19.38
C ARG A 511 25.15 8.83 18.88
N PRO A 512 24.57 7.94 19.70
CA PRO A 512 23.31 7.28 19.33
C PRO A 512 22.22 8.35 19.13
N LEU A 513 21.46 8.22 18.04
CA LEU A 513 20.42 9.21 17.68
C LEU A 513 19.22 9.10 18.63
N ALA A 514 18.86 7.90 19.02
CA ALA A 514 17.76 7.66 19.97
C ALA A 514 18.24 7.05 21.28
N PRO A 515 17.61 7.40 22.42
CA PRO A 515 17.86 6.76 23.71
C PRO A 515 17.45 5.29 23.69
N PRO A 516 17.98 4.45 24.62
CA PRO A 516 17.56 3.06 24.78
C PRO A 516 16.07 2.93 25.06
N GLN A 517 15.43 1.88 24.50
CA GLN A 517 14.01 1.56 24.66
C GLN A 517 13.05 2.66 24.18
N HIS A 518 13.50 3.49 23.25
CA HIS A 518 12.67 4.47 22.54
C HIS A 518 12.40 3.96 21.12
N PRO A 519 11.45 4.53 20.38
CA PRO A 519 11.25 4.23 18.98
C PRO A 519 12.59 4.33 18.23
N ALA A 520 12.90 3.37 17.38
CA ALA A 520 14.12 3.46 16.58
C ALA A 520 14.04 4.69 15.65
N PRO A 521 15.17 5.38 15.38
CA PRO A 521 15.17 6.61 14.58
C PRO A 521 14.59 6.45 13.19
N PHE A 522 14.56 5.24 12.67
CA PHE A 522 14.04 4.88 11.36
C PHE A 522 12.66 4.21 11.42
N SER A 523 12.09 3.96 12.61
CA SER A 523 10.77 3.30 12.74
C SER A 523 9.66 4.20 12.22
N ARG A 524 8.84 3.67 11.35
CA ARG A 524 7.65 4.38 10.87
C ARG A 524 6.45 4.15 11.76
N SER A 525 5.54 5.10 11.78
CA SER A 525 4.30 5.04 12.56
C SER A 525 3.15 5.64 11.76
N GLY A 526 1.92 5.33 12.11
CA GLY A 526 0.76 5.85 11.39
C GLY A 526 -0.43 6.15 12.26
N LEU A 527 -0.94 7.39 12.12
CA LEU A 527 -2.33 7.72 12.37
C LEU A 527 -3.01 7.66 11.02
N LEU A 528 -3.65 6.56 10.70
CA LEU A 528 -4.54 6.50 9.55
C LEU A 528 -5.76 7.36 9.88
N GLN A 529 -6.18 8.23 8.97
CA GLN A 529 -7.29 9.17 9.21
C GLN A 529 -8.60 8.48 9.63
N LEU A 530 -8.79 7.21 9.26
CA LEU A 530 -10.00 6.43 9.53
C LEU A 530 -9.69 5.01 10.06
N GLY A 531 -8.45 4.70 10.39
CA GLY A 531 -8.00 3.35 10.69
C GLY A 531 -7.37 3.16 12.07
N PRO A 532 -6.90 1.95 12.36
CA PRO A 532 -6.22 1.63 13.60
C PRO A 532 -4.93 2.41 13.75
N VAL A 533 -4.47 2.54 14.99
CA VAL A 533 -3.13 3.03 15.29
C VAL A 533 -2.15 1.89 14.97
N LYS A 534 -1.18 2.16 14.09
CA LYS A 534 -0.12 1.22 13.72
C LYS A 534 1.26 1.86 14.02
N PRO A 535 2.28 1.07 14.30
CA PRO A 535 2.32 -0.39 14.38
C PRO A 535 1.55 -0.95 15.57
N ASP A 536 1.11 -2.21 15.49
CA ASP A 536 0.41 -2.91 16.58
C ASP A 536 1.33 -3.21 17.74
N VAL A 537 2.55 -3.59 17.41
CA VAL A 537 3.62 -3.95 18.36
C VAL A 537 4.94 -3.36 17.90
N VAL A 538 5.89 -3.33 18.81
CA VAL A 538 7.28 -2.94 18.51
C VAL A 538 8.24 -4.00 19.09
N GLU A 539 9.34 -4.23 18.40
CA GLU A 539 10.40 -5.12 18.86
C GLU A 539 11.76 -4.43 18.65
N ILE A 540 12.80 -4.95 19.28
CA ILE A 540 14.12 -4.38 19.13
C ILE A 540 14.56 -4.45 17.66
N GLY A 541 14.80 -3.31 17.02
CA GLY A 541 15.17 -3.16 15.60
C GLY A 541 16.48 -2.44 15.35
N GLY A 542 17.13 -1.94 16.41
CA GLY A 542 18.41 -1.24 16.29
C GLY A 542 18.34 0.26 16.51
N ASN A 543 19.47 0.94 16.23
CA ASN A 543 19.61 2.38 16.37
C ASN A 543 20.49 2.93 15.22
N LEU A 544 20.59 4.24 15.12
CA LEU A 544 21.54 4.93 14.28
C LEU A 544 22.49 5.75 15.17
N SER A 545 23.74 5.87 14.75
CA SER A 545 24.72 6.75 15.34
C SER A 545 25.01 7.92 14.40
N GLN A 546 25.10 9.11 14.99
CA GLN A 546 25.43 10.33 14.26
C GLN A 546 26.90 10.67 14.45
N LYS A 547 27.61 10.87 13.34
CA LYS A 547 28.99 11.39 13.29
C LYS A 547 29.06 12.59 12.36
N GLY A 548 29.05 13.77 12.93
CA GLY A 548 28.92 14.99 12.12
C GLY A 548 27.58 15.07 11.40
N SER A 549 27.60 15.10 10.08
CA SER A 549 26.41 15.06 9.22
C SER A 549 26.02 13.65 8.74
N GLU A 550 26.80 12.64 9.06
CA GLU A 550 26.55 11.26 8.63
C GLU A 550 25.77 10.47 9.67
N LEU A 551 24.84 9.62 9.19
CA LEU A 551 24.13 8.64 10.00
C LEU A 551 24.58 7.24 9.57
N THR A 552 25.01 6.45 10.54
CA THR A 552 25.48 5.09 10.32
C THR A 552 24.84 4.12 11.31
N ALA A 553 24.59 2.89 10.87
CA ALA A 553 24.30 1.78 11.77
C ALA A 553 25.64 1.28 12.32
N THR A 554 25.75 1.13 13.64
CA THR A 554 26.92 0.50 14.25
C THR A 554 26.59 -0.92 14.69
N PRO A 555 27.59 -1.82 14.82
CA PRO A 555 27.36 -3.17 15.33
C PRO A 555 26.65 -3.21 16.68
N GLU A 556 26.93 -2.25 17.56
CA GLU A 556 26.30 -2.16 18.87
C GLU A 556 24.86 -1.59 18.79
N SER A 557 24.50 -0.94 17.67
CA SER A 557 23.18 -0.36 17.44
C SER A 557 22.28 -1.20 16.55
N ALA A 558 22.78 -2.29 15.96
CA ALA A 558 22.02 -3.16 15.09
C ALA A 558 21.69 -4.51 15.77
N ILE A 559 20.65 -5.17 15.29
CA ILE A 559 20.20 -6.46 15.82
C ILE A 559 20.78 -7.62 15.02
N LEU A 560 21.11 -7.35 13.79
CA LEU A 560 21.62 -8.36 12.85
C LEU A 560 23.12 -8.51 12.94
#